data_30e91f7295b22fcc4918667cde91419e
#
_entry.id   30e91f7295b22fcc4918667cde91419e
#
_cell.length_a   1.000
_cell.length_b   1.000
_cell.length_c   1.000
_cell.angle_alpha   90.00
_cell.angle_beta   90.00
_cell.angle_gamma   90.00
#
_symmetry.space_group_name_H-M   'P 1'
#
loop_
_entity.id
_entity.type
_entity.pdbx_description
1 polymer ?
#
loop_
_entity_poly.entity_id
_entity_poly.type
_entity_poly.pdbx_seq_one_letter_code
_entity_poly.pdbx_strand_id
1 'polypeptide(L)'
;MKRSALLGLILALLLAVPGSALAATSIKMSYNGPPSDKDNAVHYFATKFKALVEKATDNQVEIKLFPNSQLGNEEQRMEQVMSGPVINVASYGGLQTVFPEMFATNIPFLFDNYKSAHIFFDGSEFMNKAKAELKSRTGIALLDVIEEGGFLAFTCDKPIHSPADFKGLKFRAMDASQVAMYEAFGASGTPIPWTEVYLALKTGVADGQMNPPTYIIMGSLYEVQKHLTLANVQYSDQFLLMNGELLDSLTPAQQKAVTDSARKANMETREFVESQVDTRVKFLESKGMTSYTPTAEESAEFKKLGSPSYINWLKDQVDQSWIDLVIKDARKANAEGAK
;
A
#
# COMPACT_ATOMS: atom_id res chain seq x y z
N MET A 1 64.25 56.40 -37.87
CA MET A 1 63.45 56.56 -36.64
C MET A 1 62.08 55.96 -36.91
N LYS A 2 61.84 54.71 -36.47
CA LYS A 2 60.52 54.03 -36.61
C LYS A 2 60.10 53.58 -35.24
N ARG A 3 58.98 54.13 -34.80
CA ARG A 3 58.30 53.74 -33.53
C ARG A 3 57.32 52.59 -33.83
N SER A 4 57.62 51.43 -33.32
CA SER A 4 56.76 50.26 -33.40
C SER A 4 55.71 50.34 -32.28
N ALA A 5 54.44 50.33 -32.61
CA ALA A 5 53.33 50.22 -31.70
C ALA A 5 53.10 48.75 -31.38
N LEU A 6 53.20 48.37 -30.08
CA LEU A 6 52.85 47.05 -29.58
C LEU A 6 51.31 47.06 -29.25
N LEU A 7 50.57 46.37 -30.07
CA LEU A 7 49.13 46.08 -29.74
C LEU A 7 49.11 44.90 -28.78
N GLY A 8 48.71 45.14 -27.53
CA GLY A 8 48.44 44.10 -26.54
C GLY A 8 47.09 43.43 -26.82
N LEU A 9 47.11 42.17 -27.19
CA LEU A 9 45.94 41.31 -27.32
C LEU A 9 45.60 40.76 -25.94
N ILE A 10 44.58 41.31 -25.27
CA ILE A 10 44.04 40.74 -24.03
C ILE A 10 43.11 39.60 -24.43
N LEU A 11 43.56 38.37 -24.32
CA LEU A 11 42.80 37.16 -24.49
C LEU A 11 42.01 36.93 -23.18
N ALA A 12 40.72 37.30 -23.17
CA ALA A 12 39.83 37.00 -22.08
C ALA A 12 39.57 35.49 -22.06
N LEU A 13 40.26 34.76 -21.19
CA LEU A 13 40.03 33.35 -20.90
C LEU A 13 38.72 33.28 -20.08
N LEU A 14 37.59 33.01 -20.74
CA LEU A 14 36.35 32.60 -20.08
C LEU A 14 36.65 31.24 -19.42
N LEU A 15 36.93 31.24 -18.10
CA LEU A 15 36.94 30.08 -17.26
C LEU A 15 35.49 29.57 -17.22
N ALA A 16 35.15 28.67 -18.14
CA ALA A 16 33.99 27.79 -17.97
C ALA A 16 34.26 26.94 -16.75
N VAL A 17 33.71 27.36 -15.61
CA VAL A 17 33.63 26.50 -14.40
C VAL A 17 32.81 25.28 -14.83
N PRO A 18 33.42 24.08 -14.90
CA PRO A 18 32.63 22.91 -15.14
C PRO A 18 31.64 22.84 -13.98
N GLY A 19 30.34 23.06 -14.25
CA GLY A 19 29.32 22.78 -13.26
C GLY A 19 29.56 21.35 -12.78
N SER A 20 29.95 21.19 -11.52
CA SER A 20 30.06 19.87 -10.91
C SER A 20 28.75 19.17 -11.14
N ALA A 21 28.69 18.24 -12.07
CA ALA A 21 27.58 17.34 -12.20
C ALA A 21 27.52 16.61 -10.86
N LEU A 22 26.62 17.05 -9.98
CA LEU A 22 26.32 16.34 -8.73
C LEU A 22 25.93 14.94 -9.17
N ALA A 23 26.64 13.92 -8.67
CA ALA A 23 26.29 12.54 -8.95
C ALA A 23 24.82 12.32 -8.55
N ALA A 24 24.06 11.71 -9.45
CA ALA A 24 22.65 11.43 -9.20
C ALA A 24 22.50 10.58 -7.93
N THR A 25 21.57 10.97 -7.05
CA THR A 25 21.20 10.16 -5.89
C THR A 25 20.36 8.98 -6.36
N SER A 26 20.95 7.79 -6.32
CA SER A 26 20.26 6.55 -6.74
C SER A 26 19.58 5.89 -5.55
N ILE A 27 18.25 5.76 -5.62
CA ILE A 27 17.41 5.23 -4.55
C ILE A 27 16.79 3.90 -4.98
N LYS A 28 16.96 2.85 -4.17
CA LYS A 28 16.29 1.58 -4.37
C LYS A 28 14.85 1.66 -3.88
N MET A 29 13.91 1.16 -4.67
CA MET A 29 12.50 1.04 -4.30
C MET A 29 12.06 -0.43 -4.41
N SER A 30 11.67 -1.02 -3.29
CA SER A 30 11.24 -2.41 -3.22
C SER A 30 9.74 -2.55 -3.02
N TYR A 31 9.15 -3.63 -3.58
CA TYR A 31 7.74 -3.96 -3.44
C TYR A 31 7.45 -5.42 -3.81
N ASN A 32 6.23 -5.86 -3.48
CA ASN A 32 5.73 -7.19 -3.79
C ASN A 32 5.22 -7.30 -5.23
N GLY A 33 5.11 -8.53 -5.71
CA GLY A 33 4.47 -8.87 -6.97
C GLY A 33 5.31 -8.59 -8.21
N PRO A 34 4.87 -9.13 -9.35
CA PRO A 34 5.64 -9.12 -10.60
C PRO A 34 5.71 -7.73 -11.23
N PRO A 35 6.70 -7.48 -12.10
CA PRO A 35 6.83 -6.23 -12.87
C PRO A 35 5.83 -6.21 -14.04
N SER A 36 4.54 -6.02 -13.73
CA SER A 36 3.44 -5.94 -14.69
C SER A 36 2.58 -4.72 -14.41
N ASP A 37 2.61 -3.73 -15.30
CA ASP A 37 1.74 -2.55 -15.18
C ASP A 37 0.25 -2.89 -15.30
N LYS A 38 -0.08 -4.02 -15.92
CA LYS A 38 -1.45 -4.46 -16.11
C LYS A 38 -2.00 -5.15 -14.85
N ASP A 39 -1.21 -6.02 -14.24
CA ASP A 39 -1.69 -6.97 -13.23
C ASP A 39 -1.26 -6.60 -11.81
N ASN A 40 -0.31 -5.68 -11.66
CA ASN A 40 0.20 -5.22 -10.37
C ASN A 40 0.09 -3.70 -10.25
N ALA A 41 -0.91 -3.22 -9.52
CA ALA A 41 -1.12 -1.79 -9.30
C ALA A 41 0.06 -1.11 -8.60
N VAL A 42 0.76 -1.82 -7.71
CA VAL A 42 1.97 -1.30 -7.05
C VAL A 42 3.11 -1.12 -8.06
N HIS A 43 3.25 -2.03 -9.03
CA HIS A 43 4.23 -1.84 -10.11
C HIS A 43 3.85 -0.66 -11.03
N TYR A 44 2.57 -0.54 -11.38
CA TYR A 44 2.06 0.61 -12.13
C TYR A 44 2.38 1.92 -11.40
N PHE A 45 2.08 1.99 -10.11
CA PHE A 45 2.48 3.14 -9.28
C PHE A 45 3.98 3.39 -9.32
N ALA A 46 4.80 2.35 -9.10
CA ALA A 46 6.26 2.47 -9.03
C ALA A 46 6.87 3.00 -10.32
N THR A 47 6.38 2.56 -11.49
CA THR A 47 6.84 3.04 -12.80
C THR A 47 6.46 4.50 -13.03
N LYS A 48 5.25 4.91 -12.65
CA LYS A 48 4.79 6.31 -12.69
C LYS A 48 5.58 7.19 -11.74
N PHE A 49 5.72 6.78 -10.49
CA PHE A 49 6.48 7.50 -9.47
C PHE A 49 7.93 7.73 -9.92
N LYS A 50 8.62 6.67 -10.38
CA LYS A 50 9.96 6.76 -10.94
C LYS A 50 10.03 7.82 -12.05
N ALA A 51 9.19 7.72 -13.06
CA ALA A 51 9.20 8.63 -14.20
C ALA A 51 8.96 10.09 -13.80
N LEU A 52 8.05 10.32 -12.84
CA LEU A 52 7.74 11.65 -12.34
C LEU A 52 8.87 12.25 -11.51
N VAL A 53 9.48 11.48 -10.60
CA VAL A 53 10.62 11.94 -9.77
C VAL A 53 11.83 12.26 -10.68
N GLU A 54 12.23 11.36 -11.55
CA GLU A 54 13.37 11.55 -12.43
C GLU A 54 13.17 12.78 -13.32
N LYS A 55 11.98 12.97 -13.90
CA LYS A 55 11.64 14.15 -14.67
C LYS A 55 11.67 15.43 -13.85
N ALA A 56 11.10 15.43 -12.64
CA ALA A 56 10.99 16.61 -11.81
C ALA A 56 12.32 17.06 -11.19
N THR A 57 13.31 16.16 -11.15
CA THR A 57 14.66 16.41 -10.62
C THR A 57 15.74 16.46 -11.68
N ASP A 58 15.38 16.53 -12.97
CA ASP A 58 16.34 16.47 -14.08
C ASP A 58 17.33 15.28 -13.94
N ASN A 59 16.82 14.12 -13.53
CA ASN A 59 17.57 12.88 -13.22
C ASN A 59 18.60 13.03 -12.10
N GLN A 60 18.52 14.05 -11.25
CA GLN A 60 19.38 14.15 -10.06
C GLN A 60 18.96 13.18 -8.95
N VAL A 61 17.70 12.71 -8.97
CA VAL A 61 17.22 11.61 -8.14
C VAL A 61 16.74 10.50 -9.08
N GLU A 62 17.41 9.36 -9.04
CA GLU A 62 17.07 8.16 -9.83
C GLU A 62 16.40 7.10 -8.94
N ILE A 63 15.29 6.51 -9.37
CA ILE A 63 14.62 5.42 -8.68
C ILE A 63 14.92 4.09 -9.37
N LYS A 64 15.53 3.14 -8.65
CA LYS A 64 15.77 1.78 -9.13
C LYS A 64 14.74 0.82 -8.54
N LEU A 65 13.90 0.24 -9.41
CA LEU A 65 12.81 -0.64 -9.02
C LEU A 65 13.28 -2.07 -8.75
N PHE A 66 12.87 -2.63 -7.63
CA PHE A 66 13.11 -4.01 -7.21
C PHE A 66 11.76 -4.70 -6.90
N PRO A 67 11.05 -5.19 -7.95
CA PRO A 67 9.78 -5.88 -7.81
C PRO A 67 9.94 -7.27 -7.21
N ASN A 68 8.79 -7.95 -7.01
CA ASN A 68 8.72 -9.38 -6.69
C ASN A 68 9.53 -9.78 -5.46
N SER A 69 9.56 -8.91 -4.44
CA SER A 69 10.30 -9.13 -3.19
C SER A 69 11.81 -9.41 -3.37
N GLN A 70 12.43 -8.88 -4.43
CA GLN A 70 13.85 -9.12 -4.74
C GLN A 70 14.82 -8.68 -3.63
N LEU A 71 14.41 -7.71 -2.81
CA LEU A 71 15.22 -7.26 -1.67
C LEU A 71 14.87 -7.95 -0.35
N GLY A 72 14.05 -9.01 -0.39
CA GLY A 72 13.65 -9.78 0.78
C GLY A 72 12.13 -9.80 1.00
N ASN A 73 11.70 -10.56 2.01
CA ASN A 73 10.31 -10.59 2.46
C ASN A 73 9.90 -9.26 3.11
N GLU A 74 8.66 -9.14 3.55
CA GLU A 74 8.10 -7.90 4.12
C GLU A 74 8.93 -7.38 5.31
N GLU A 75 9.26 -8.25 6.25
CA GLU A 75 10.02 -7.92 7.46
C GLU A 75 11.43 -7.40 7.12
N GLN A 76 12.14 -8.13 6.26
CA GLN A 76 13.49 -7.73 5.80
C GLN A 76 13.49 -6.37 5.08
N ARG A 77 12.46 -6.09 4.30
CA ARG A 77 12.32 -4.80 3.61
C ARG A 77 11.97 -3.67 4.58
N MET A 78 11.21 -3.95 5.64
CA MET A 78 10.97 -2.98 6.71
C MET A 78 12.26 -2.64 7.48
N GLU A 79 13.08 -3.63 7.81
CA GLU A 79 14.40 -3.41 8.40
C GLU A 79 15.29 -2.53 7.50
N GLN A 80 15.27 -2.76 6.19
CA GLN A 80 16.05 -1.97 5.24
C GLN A 80 15.61 -0.50 5.18
N VAL A 81 14.30 -0.21 5.22
CA VAL A 81 13.84 1.19 5.19
C VAL A 81 14.15 1.93 6.49
N MET A 82 14.22 1.22 7.61
CA MET A 82 14.63 1.80 8.90
C MET A 82 16.14 2.09 8.94
N SER A 83 16.97 1.22 8.37
CA SER A 83 18.43 1.26 8.55
C SER A 83 19.20 1.79 7.34
N GLY A 84 18.60 1.97 6.18
CA GLY A 84 19.31 2.29 4.95
C GLY A 84 18.53 3.20 3.97
N PRO A 85 19.24 3.77 2.98
CA PRO A 85 18.70 4.76 2.06
C PRO A 85 17.83 4.11 0.97
N VAL A 86 16.65 3.61 1.36
CA VAL A 86 15.72 2.94 0.46
C VAL A 86 14.29 3.48 0.59
N ILE A 87 13.50 3.19 -0.44
CA ILE A 87 12.04 3.27 -0.44
C ILE A 87 11.49 1.85 -0.39
N ASN A 88 10.46 1.62 0.43
CA ASN A 88 9.71 0.38 0.47
C ASN A 88 8.22 0.67 0.29
N VAL A 89 7.56 -0.09 -0.60
CA VAL A 89 6.10 -0.17 -0.60
C VAL A 89 5.74 -1.36 0.29
N ALA A 90 5.23 -1.04 1.47
CA ALA A 90 4.93 -1.99 2.52
C ALA A 90 3.43 -2.23 2.63
N SER A 91 3.05 -3.50 2.82
CA SER A 91 1.70 -3.82 3.30
C SER A 91 1.51 -3.32 4.74
N TYR A 92 0.26 -3.24 5.18
CA TYR A 92 0.01 -2.92 6.58
C TYR A 92 0.59 -3.98 7.53
N GLY A 93 0.63 -5.24 7.16
CA GLY A 93 1.33 -6.29 7.93
C GLY A 93 2.81 -6.00 8.18
N GLY A 94 3.46 -5.20 7.32
CA GLY A 94 4.83 -4.75 7.53
C GLY A 94 4.93 -3.51 8.43
N LEU A 95 4.22 -2.43 8.07
CA LEU A 95 4.29 -1.16 8.80
C LEU A 95 3.86 -1.29 10.26
N GLN A 96 2.82 -2.05 10.52
CA GLN A 96 2.23 -2.18 11.85
C GLN A 96 3.14 -2.89 12.86
N THR A 97 4.15 -3.62 12.41
CA THR A 97 5.14 -4.22 13.32
C THR A 97 5.99 -3.16 14.03
N VAL A 98 6.16 -1.99 13.42
CA VAL A 98 6.96 -0.87 13.95
C VAL A 98 6.11 0.32 14.39
N PHE A 99 4.86 0.40 13.91
CA PHE A 99 3.90 1.45 14.23
C PHE A 99 2.47 0.88 14.32
N PRO A 100 2.11 0.26 15.47
CA PRO A 100 0.84 -0.46 15.64
C PRO A 100 -0.41 0.39 15.44
N GLU A 101 -0.32 1.70 15.61
CA GLU A 101 -1.44 2.63 15.44
C GLU A 101 -2.07 2.52 14.03
N MET A 102 -1.30 2.10 13.03
CA MET A 102 -1.82 1.89 11.68
C MET A 102 -2.77 0.69 11.56
N PHE A 103 -2.82 -0.24 12.53
CA PHE A 103 -3.89 -1.24 12.55
C PHE A 103 -5.29 -0.62 12.59
N ALA A 104 -5.42 0.60 13.13
CA ALA A 104 -6.71 1.28 13.20
C ALA A 104 -7.31 1.59 11.81
N THR A 105 -6.50 1.75 10.76
CA THR A 105 -7.00 1.98 9.40
C THR A 105 -7.64 0.75 8.77
N ASN A 106 -7.41 -0.44 9.34
CA ASN A 106 -7.93 -1.72 8.87
C ASN A 106 -9.12 -2.25 9.66
N ILE A 107 -9.76 -1.41 10.49
CA ILE A 107 -11.04 -1.78 11.10
C ILE A 107 -12.00 -2.22 9.98
N PRO A 108 -12.57 -3.43 10.05
CA PRO A 108 -13.47 -3.93 9.02
C PRO A 108 -14.65 -2.98 8.79
N PHE A 109 -14.98 -2.74 7.52
CA PHE A 109 -16.07 -1.84 7.10
C PHE A 109 -15.91 -0.40 7.59
N LEU A 110 -14.67 0.08 7.69
CA LEU A 110 -14.34 1.44 8.10
C LEU A 110 -14.78 2.47 7.05
N PHE A 111 -14.61 2.15 5.77
CA PHE A 111 -14.94 3.01 4.64
C PHE A 111 -16.10 2.44 3.84
N ASP A 112 -17.06 3.31 3.48
CA ASP A 112 -18.26 2.92 2.74
C ASP A 112 -18.00 2.82 1.22
N ASN A 113 -16.99 3.53 0.71
CA ASN A 113 -16.61 3.54 -0.72
C ASN A 113 -15.18 4.08 -0.91
N TYR A 114 -14.68 4.03 -2.16
CA TYR A 114 -13.34 4.53 -2.54
C TYR A 114 -13.12 5.99 -2.17
N LYS A 115 -14.09 6.86 -2.50
CA LYS A 115 -14.01 8.28 -2.21
C LYS A 115 -13.84 8.58 -0.72
N SER A 116 -14.53 7.83 0.13
CA SER A 116 -14.39 7.92 1.59
C SER A 116 -12.98 7.54 2.04
N ALA A 117 -12.42 6.44 1.53
CA ALA A 117 -11.05 6.04 1.81
C ALA A 117 -10.04 7.09 1.33
N HIS A 118 -10.21 7.62 0.13
CA HIS A 118 -9.34 8.67 -0.40
C HIS A 118 -9.36 9.92 0.49
N ILE A 119 -10.54 10.43 0.86
CA ILE A 119 -10.66 11.60 1.75
C ILE A 119 -9.93 11.36 3.08
N PHE A 120 -10.08 10.17 3.65
CA PHE A 120 -9.42 9.82 4.90
C PHE A 120 -7.89 9.77 4.75
N PHE A 121 -7.37 9.01 3.81
CA PHE A 121 -5.91 8.84 3.64
C PHE A 121 -5.22 10.11 3.17
N ASP A 122 -5.92 10.97 2.45
CA ASP A 122 -5.35 12.19 1.86
C ASP A 122 -5.17 13.32 2.86
N GLY A 123 -5.93 13.38 3.95
CA GLY A 123 -5.86 14.57 4.79
C GLY A 123 -6.56 14.49 6.15
N SER A 124 -6.90 13.31 6.66
CA SER A 124 -7.49 13.19 7.99
C SER A 124 -6.51 13.62 9.10
N GLU A 125 -7.05 14.00 10.25
CA GLU A 125 -6.27 14.31 11.44
C GLU A 125 -5.46 13.08 11.89
N PHE A 126 -6.06 11.89 11.79
CA PHE A 126 -5.40 10.61 12.06
C PHE A 126 -4.14 10.45 11.19
N MET A 127 -4.23 10.61 9.88
CA MET A 127 -3.10 10.42 8.97
C MET A 127 -2.01 11.47 9.18
N ASN A 128 -2.39 12.72 9.45
CA ASN A 128 -1.40 13.76 9.75
C ASN A 128 -0.63 13.46 11.03
N LYS A 129 -1.33 13.03 12.09
CA LYS A 129 -0.71 12.60 13.34
C LYS A 129 0.16 11.35 13.14
N ALA A 130 -0.34 10.34 12.42
CA ALA A 130 0.38 9.10 12.15
C ALA A 130 1.70 9.35 11.39
N LYS A 131 1.69 10.17 10.34
CA LYS A 131 2.90 10.54 9.59
C LYS A 131 3.96 11.20 10.48
N ALA A 132 3.54 12.13 11.32
CA ALA A 132 4.45 12.84 12.21
C ALA A 132 5.07 11.92 13.30
N GLU A 133 4.23 11.11 13.96
CA GLU A 133 4.70 10.20 15.00
C GLU A 133 5.52 9.04 14.45
N LEU A 134 5.14 8.47 13.29
CA LEU A 134 5.94 7.45 12.63
C LEU A 134 7.35 7.95 12.35
N LYS A 135 7.50 9.13 11.73
CA LYS A 135 8.82 9.70 11.45
C LYS A 135 9.60 9.96 12.73
N SER A 136 8.96 10.53 13.75
CA SER A 136 9.61 10.83 15.03
C SER A 136 10.09 9.60 15.78
N ARG A 137 9.31 8.50 15.76
CA ARG A 137 9.58 7.29 16.55
C ARG A 137 10.48 6.29 15.85
N THR A 138 10.42 6.22 14.54
CA THR A 138 11.07 5.16 13.75
C THR A 138 12.06 5.67 12.69
N GLY A 139 12.10 6.97 12.45
CA GLY A 139 12.87 7.54 11.36
C GLY A 139 12.29 7.29 9.95
N ILE A 140 11.11 6.66 9.83
CA ILE A 140 10.47 6.37 8.55
C ILE A 140 9.53 7.51 8.14
N ALA A 141 9.69 8.03 6.94
CA ALA A 141 8.73 8.95 6.32
C ALA A 141 7.68 8.19 5.53
N LEU A 142 6.39 8.33 5.88
CA LEU A 142 5.25 7.88 5.10
C LEU A 142 4.91 8.95 4.05
N LEU A 143 5.25 8.69 2.79
CA LEU A 143 5.05 9.64 1.70
C LEU A 143 3.59 9.66 1.21
N ASP A 144 3.02 8.46 0.96
CA ASP A 144 1.62 8.33 0.53
C ASP A 144 1.06 6.93 0.89
N VAL A 145 -0.27 6.78 0.75
CA VAL A 145 -0.99 5.52 0.89
C VAL A 145 -1.55 5.12 -0.46
N ILE A 146 -1.01 4.05 -1.02
CA ILE A 146 -1.27 3.60 -2.39
C ILE A 146 -2.46 2.65 -2.40
N GLU A 147 -3.45 2.90 -3.27
CA GLU A 147 -4.49 1.91 -3.55
C GLU A 147 -3.92 0.76 -4.38
N GLU A 148 -4.06 -0.49 -3.91
CA GLU A 148 -3.44 -1.62 -4.58
C GLU A 148 -4.40 -2.53 -5.35
N GLY A 149 -5.69 -2.52 -5.03
CA GLY A 149 -6.59 -3.47 -5.69
C GLY A 149 -8.07 -3.28 -5.44
N GLY A 150 -8.46 -2.23 -4.74
CA GLY A 150 -9.83 -1.99 -4.33
C GLY A 150 -10.13 -2.57 -2.94
N PHE A 151 -11.36 -3.04 -2.72
CA PHE A 151 -11.72 -3.64 -1.44
C PHE A 151 -11.38 -5.13 -1.39
N LEU A 152 -11.10 -5.63 -0.18
CA LEU A 152 -10.79 -7.03 0.07
C LEU A 152 -12.05 -7.89 -0.05
N ALA A 153 -11.88 -9.02 -0.73
CA ALA A 153 -12.88 -10.06 -0.93
C ALA A 153 -12.40 -11.38 -0.31
N PHE A 154 -13.33 -12.21 0.18
CA PHE A 154 -13.00 -13.55 0.63
C PHE A 154 -12.91 -14.51 -0.54
N THR A 155 -11.94 -15.45 -0.49
CA THR A 155 -11.98 -16.65 -1.33
C THR A 155 -11.98 -17.90 -0.46
N CYS A 156 -12.69 -18.94 -0.93
CA CYS A 156 -12.77 -20.22 -0.25
C CYS A 156 -13.18 -21.31 -1.25
N ASP A 157 -12.94 -22.58 -0.93
CA ASP A 157 -13.47 -23.71 -1.70
C ASP A 157 -14.97 -23.98 -1.44
N LYS A 158 -15.53 -23.31 -0.43
CA LYS A 158 -16.98 -23.33 -0.12
C LYS A 158 -17.55 -21.93 -0.29
N PRO A 159 -18.84 -21.79 -0.64
CA PRO A 159 -19.50 -20.50 -0.70
C PRO A 159 -19.51 -19.85 0.70
N ILE A 160 -19.25 -18.55 0.75
CA ILE A 160 -19.31 -17.70 1.94
C ILE A 160 -20.33 -16.60 1.65
N HIS A 161 -21.51 -16.69 2.27
CA HIS A 161 -22.58 -15.69 2.13
C HIS A 161 -22.80 -14.90 3.42
N SER A 162 -22.45 -15.51 4.55
CA SER A 162 -22.66 -14.95 5.89
C SER A 162 -21.50 -15.31 6.83
N PRO A 163 -21.34 -14.66 7.99
CA PRO A 163 -20.37 -15.06 8.99
C PRO A 163 -20.50 -16.51 9.44
N ALA A 164 -21.72 -17.09 9.43
CA ALA A 164 -21.95 -18.46 9.86
C ALA A 164 -21.25 -19.51 8.97
N ASP A 165 -20.98 -19.16 7.70
CA ASP A 165 -20.31 -20.04 6.74
C ASP A 165 -18.81 -20.22 7.03
N PHE A 166 -18.26 -19.37 7.91
CA PHE A 166 -16.87 -19.48 8.36
C PHE A 166 -16.64 -20.56 9.43
N LYS A 167 -17.73 -21.07 10.02
CA LYS A 167 -17.63 -21.98 11.15
C LYS A 167 -16.77 -23.22 10.83
N GLY A 168 -15.68 -23.37 11.60
CA GLY A 168 -14.77 -24.50 11.50
C GLY A 168 -13.80 -24.46 10.32
N LEU A 169 -13.79 -23.36 9.54
CA LEU A 169 -12.80 -23.15 8.48
C LEU A 169 -11.49 -22.62 9.05
N LYS A 170 -10.43 -22.84 8.30
CA LYS A 170 -9.09 -22.28 8.55
C LYS A 170 -8.84 -21.19 7.53
N PHE A 171 -8.70 -19.96 7.96
CA PHE A 171 -8.43 -18.84 7.06
C PHE A 171 -6.99 -18.37 7.19
N ARG A 172 -6.35 -18.15 6.05
CA ARG A 172 -5.10 -17.41 6.03
C ARG A 172 -5.36 -15.98 6.48
N ALA A 173 -4.63 -15.53 7.48
CA ALA A 173 -4.57 -14.12 7.87
C ALA A 173 -3.28 -13.47 7.35
N MET A 174 -3.30 -12.16 7.14
CA MET A 174 -2.09 -11.40 6.86
C MET A 174 -1.31 -11.15 8.15
N ASP A 175 -2.03 -10.91 9.23
CA ASP A 175 -1.50 -10.64 10.56
C ASP A 175 -2.52 -10.98 11.67
N ALA A 176 -2.17 -10.70 12.91
CA ALA A 176 -3.00 -11.01 14.09
C ALA A 176 -4.34 -10.26 14.10
N SER A 177 -4.46 -9.11 13.46
CA SER A 177 -5.71 -8.34 13.42
C SER A 177 -6.80 -9.06 12.63
N GLN A 178 -6.43 -9.69 11.51
CA GLN A 178 -7.35 -10.51 10.73
C GLN A 178 -7.74 -11.80 11.45
N VAL A 179 -6.84 -12.35 12.28
CA VAL A 179 -7.17 -13.52 13.13
C VAL A 179 -8.36 -13.20 14.02
N ALA A 180 -8.34 -12.07 14.75
CA ALA A 180 -9.43 -11.65 15.63
C ALA A 180 -10.78 -11.51 14.89
N MET A 181 -10.76 -11.03 13.66
CA MET A 181 -11.96 -10.95 12.82
C MET A 181 -12.49 -12.35 12.43
N TYR A 182 -11.60 -13.25 11.98
CA TYR A 182 -12.03 -14.60 11.58
C TYR A 182 -12.55 -15.42 12.74
N GLU A 183 -11.96 -15.28 13.92
CA GLU A 183 -12.46 -15.92 15.15
C GLU A 183 -13.87 -15.45 15.52
N ALA A 184 -14.20 -14.17 15.30
CA ALA A 184 -15.54 -13.65 15.48
C ALA A 184 -16.57 -14.26 14.51
N PHE A 185 -16.13 -14.74 13.35
CA PHE A 185 -16.96 -15.48 12.39
C PHE A 185 -17.00 -16.99 12.66
N GLY A 186 -16.19 -17.48 13.61
CA GLY A 186 -16.12 -18.91 13.97
C GLY A 186 -15.10 -19.72 13.17
N ALA A 187 -14.23 -19.07 12.43
CA ALA A 187 -13.06 -19.67 11.79
C ALA A 187 -11.82 -19.59 12.68
N SER A 188 -10.79 -20.37 12.38
CA SER A 188 -9.44 -20.13 12.88
C SER A 188 -8.63 -19.31 11.87
N GLY A 189 -7.89 -18.32 12.33
CA GLY A 189 -6.96 -17.53 11.52
C GLY A 189 -5.53 -17.97 11.74
N THR A 190 -4.73 -18.04 10.66
CA THR A 190 -3.29 -18.33 10.74
C THR A 190 -2.53 -17.31 9.90
N PRO A 191 -1.61 -16.52 10.47
CA PRO A 191 -0.73 -15.64 9.73
C PRO A 191 0.19 -16.45 8.80
N ILE A 192 0.12 -16.17 7.49
CA ILE A 192 0.95 -16.80 6.46
C ILE A 192 1.48 -15.72 5.53
N PRO A 193 2.81 -15.63 5.30
CA PRO A 193 3.42 -14.69 4.38
C PRO A 193 2.85 -14.81 2.97
N TRP A 194 2.78 -13.70 2.22
CA TRP A 194 2.21 -13.70 0.88
C TRP A 194 2.82 -14.75 -0.05
N THR A 195 4.13 -14.92 0.00
CA THR A 195 4.86 -15.88 -0.85
C THR A 195 4.48 -17.34 -0.63
N GLU A 196 3.78 -17.66 0.46
CA GLU A 196 3.39 -19.02 0.87
C GLU A 196 1.88 -19.26 0.69
N VAL A 197 1.08 -18.21 0.39
CA VAL A 197 -0.39 -18.29 0.37
C VAL A 197 -0.90 -19.32 -0.63
N TYR A 198 -0.40 -19.32 -1.87
CA TYR A 198 -0.82 -20.28 -2.89
C TYR A 198 -0.62 -21.72 -2.43
N LEU A 199 0.54 -22.03 -1.88
CA LEU A 199 0.85 -23.38 -1.40
C LEU A 199 -0.01 -23.76 -0.20
N ALA A 200 -0.24 -22.84 0.74
CA ALA A 200 -1.08 -23.08 1.90
C ALA A 200 -2.52 -23.42 1.51
N LEU A 201 -3.10 -22.70 0.54
CA LEU A 201 -4.42 -22.99 0.00
C LEU A 201 -4.43 -24.32 -0.76
N LYS A 202 -3.44 -24.57 -1.62
CA LYS A 202 -3.33 -25.78 -2.42
C LYS A 202 -3.22 -27.06 -1.57
N THR A 203 -2.54 -26.98 -0.44
CA THR A 203 -2.30 -28.13 0.47
C THR A 203 -3.35 -28.26 1.58
N GLY A 204 -4.33 -27.31 1.66
CA GLY A 204 -5.36 -27.33 2.68
C GLY A 204 -4.84 -26.94 4.09
N VAL A 205 -3.70 -26.28 4.18
CA VAL A 205 -3.26 -25.60 5.41
C VAL A 205 -4.23 -24.46 5.74
N ALA A 206 -4.71 -23.75 4.72
CA ALA A 206 -5.82 -22.83 4.81
C ALA A 206 -6.92 -23.23 3.81
N ASP A 207 -8.19 -23.06 4.22
CA ASP A 207 -9.37 -23.31 3.40
C ASP A 207 -9.76 -22.07 2.58
N GLY A 208 -9.36 -20.88 3.04
CA GLY A 208 -9.67 -19.61 2.40
C GLY A 208 -8.72 -18.49 2.82
N GLN A 209 -8.90 -17.34 2.20
CA GLN A 209 -8.11 -16.14 2.43
C GLN A 209 -8.92 -14.86 2.09
N MET A 210 -8.34 -13.68 2.33
CA MET A 210 -8.91 -12.38 1.95
C MET A 210 -7.88 -11.56 1.20
N ASN A 211 -8.22 -11.17 -0.04
CA ASN A 211 -7.44 -10.28 -0.89
C ASN A 211 -8.36 -9.59 -1.92
N PRO A 212 -7.95 -8.47 -2.51
CA PRO A 212 -8.70 -7.88 -3.61
C PRO A 212 -8.56 -8.74 -4.89
N PRO A 213 -9.48 -8.63 -5.86
CA PRO A 213 -9.43 -9.39 -7.12
C PRO A 213 -8.08 -9.34 -7.83
N THR A 214 -7.37 -8.22 -7.76
CA THR A 214 -6.01 -8.06 -8.30
C THR A 214 -5.04 -9.09 -7.74
N TYR A 215 -4.99 -9.24 -6.42
CA TYR A 215 -4.06 -10.16 -5.77
C TYR A 215 -4.47 -11.62 -5.94
N ILE A 216 -5.78 -11.89 -6.05
CA ILE A 216 -6.28 -13.24 -6.39
C ILE A 216 -5.77 -13.66 -7.77
N ILE A 217 -5.76 -12.73 -8.75
CA ILE A 217 -5.19 -12.96 -10.10
C ILE A 217 -3.66 -13.10 -10.02
N MET A 218 -3.00 -12.15 -9.39
CA MET A 218 -1.54 -12.08 -9.30
C MET A 218 -0.93 -13.31 -8.62
N GLY A 219 -1.59 -13.83 -7.58
CA GLY A 219 -1.19 -15.04 -6.88
C GLY A 219 -1.70 -16.34 -7.52
N SER A 220 -2.41 -16.28 -8.66
CA SER A 220 -3.09 -17.41 -9.31
C SER A 220 -4.00 -18.20 -8.35
N LEU A 221 -4.58 -17.52 -7.35
CA LEU A 221 -5.37 -18.17 -6.31
C LEU A 221 -6.66 -18.79 -6.86
N TYR A 222 -7.14 -18.34 -8.02
CA TYR A 222 -8.27 -18.95 -8.75
C TYR A 222 -8.03 -20.40 -9.17
N GLU A 223 -6.77 -20.86 -9.21
CA GLU A 223 -6.46 -22.27 -9.49
C GLU A 223 -6.75 -23.20 -8.31
N VAL A 224 -6.78 -22.64 -7.09
CA VAL A 224 -6.89 -23.37 -5.82
C VAL A 224 -8.06 -22.89 -4.95
N GLN A 225 -8.89 -21.98 -5.45
CA GLN A 225 -10.09 -21.43 -4.78
C GLN A 225 -11.25 -21.33 -5.76
N LYS A 226 -12.48 -21.71 -5.34
CA LYS A 226 -13.64 -21.80 -6.23
C LYS A 226 -14.63 -20.66 -6.07
N HIS A 227 -14.72 -20.07 -4.89
CA HIS A 227 -15.71 -19.05 -4.58
C HIS A 227 -15.03 -17.73 -4.24
N LEU A 228 -15.63 -16.63 -4.69
CA LEU A 228 -15.22 -15.24 -4.48
C LEU A 228 -16.39 -14.48 -3.87
N THR A 229 -16.25 -14.01 -2.64
CA THR A 229 -17.26 -13.19 -1.95
C THR A 229 -16.80 -11.75 -1.87
N LEU A 230 -17.45 -10.87 -2.62
CA LEU A 230 -17.16 -9.44 -2.72
C LEU A 230 -17.74 -8.67 -1.53
N ALA A 231 -17.30 -9.00 -0.32
CA ALA A 231 -17.85 -8.45 0.92
C ALA A 231 -17.33 -7.04 1.25
N ASN A 232 -16.34 -6.51 0.52
CA ASN A 232 -15.75 -5.17 0.72
C ASN A 232 -15.34 -4.90 2.16
N VAL A 233 -14.66 -5.87 2.78
CA VAL A 233 -14.38 -5.89 4.22
C VAL A 233 -13.45 -4.77 4.65
N GLN A 234 -12.38 -4.56 3.89
CA GLN A 234 -11.34 -3.56 4.16
C GLN A 234 -10.91 -2.92 2.85
N TYR A 235 -10.55 -1.66 2.88
CA TYR A 235 -9.89 -1.02 1.74
C TYR A 235 -8.48 -1.58 1.60
N SER A 236 -8.09 -1.94 0.38
CA SER A 236 -6.78 -2.55 0.13
C SER A 236 -5.77 -1.49 -0.26
N ASP A 237 -4.79 -1.31 0.61
CA ASP A 237 -3.78 -0.27 0.48
C ASP A 237 -2.38 -0.76 0.84
N GLN A 238 -1.39 -0.01 0.37
CA GLN A 238 0.01 -0.15 0.77
C GLN A 238 0.63 1.21 1.08
N PHE A 239 1.65 1.21 1.90
CA PHE A 239 2.32 2.40 2.38
C PHE A 239 3.61 2.67 1.62
N LEU A 240 3.72 3.85 0.99
CA LEU A 240 4.97 4.30 0.41
C LEU A 240 5.86 4.88 1.49
N LEU A 241 6.81 4.08 1.92
CA LEU A 241 7.73 4.39 3.01
C LEU A 241 9.10 4.75 2.45
N MET A 242 9.70 5.80 2.99
CA MET A 242 11.07 6.21 2.67
C MET A 242 11.88 6.37 3.95
N ASN A 243 13.14 5.99 3.92
CA ASN A 243 14.05 6.32 5.01
C ASN A 243 14.08 7.84 5.23
N GLY A 244 13.85 8.29 6.46
CA GLY A 244 13.69 9.71 6.79
C GLY A 244 14.97 10.49 6.63
N GLU A 245 16.14 9.93 7.00
CA GLU A 245 17.43 10.57 6.80
C GLU A 245 17.75 10.76 5.31
N LEU A 246 17.40 9.76 4.47
CA LEU A 246 17.54 9.89 3.04
C LEU A 246 16.66 11.04 2.51
N LEU A 247 15.39 11.10 2.91
CA LEU A 247 14.49 12.18 2.50
C LEU A 247 15.05 13.54 2.94
N ASP A 248 15.50 13.66 4.18
CA ASP A 248 16.03 14.90 4.75
C ASP A 248 17.38 15.31 4.12
N SER A 249 18.13 14.37 3.54
CA SER A 249 19.37 14.64 2.79
C SER A 249 19.16 15.27 1.41
N LEU A 250 17.95 15.14 0.86
CA LEU A 250 17.58 15.75 -0.41
C LEU A 250 17.39 17.27 -0.26
N THR A 251 17.65 18.03 -1.31
CA THR A 251 17.33 19.46 -1.29
C THR A 251 15.82 19.70 -1.13
N PRO A 252 15.37 20.86 -0.62
CA PRO A 252 13.94 21.15 -0.48
C PRO A 252 13.15 21.00 -1.80
N ALA A 253 13.76 21.32 -2.92
CA ALA A 253 13.13 21.13 -4.24
C ALA A 253 12.98 19.65 -4.61
N GLN A 254 13.99 18.82 -4.30
CA GLN A 254 13.94 17.37 -4.52
C GLN A 254 12.95 16.69 -3.57
N GLN A 255 12.90 17.09 -2.29
CA GLN A 255 11.91 16.58 -1.32
C GLN A 255 10.48 16.84 -1.84
N LYS A 256 10.23 18.09 -2.30
CA LYS A 256 8.94 18.45 -2.89
C LYS A 256 8.65 17.64 -4.16
N ALA A 257 9.63 17.46 -5.04
CA ALA A 257 9.49 16.66 -6.25
C ALA A 257 9.12 15.20 -5.92
N VAL A 258 9.75 14.59 -4.91
CA VAL A 258 9.44 13.22 -4.46
C VAL A 258 8.01 13.13 -3.90
N THR A 259 7.62 14.05 -3.01
CA THR A 259 6.28 14.02 -2.39
C THR A 259 5.15 14.31 -3.39
N ASP A 260 5.32 15.32 -4.26
CA ASP A 260 4.34 15.64 -5.29
C ASP A 260 4.22 14.51 -6.33
N SER A 261 5.34 13.87 -6.67
CA SER A 261 5.35 12.71 -7.58
C SER A 261 4.66 11.49 -6.99
N ALA A 262 4.84 11.22 -5.70
CA ALA A 262 4.14 10.16 -4.99
C ALA A 262 2.63 10.37 -5.06
N ARG A 263 2.18 11.58 -4.71
CA ARG A 263 0.77 11.95 -4.77
C ARG A 263 0.18 11.82 -6.16
N LYS A 264 0.87 12.35 -7.18
CA LYS A 264 0.39 12.29 -8.56
C LYS A 264 0.33 10.86 -9.09
N ALA A 265 1.37 10.06 -8.84
CA ALA A 265 1.38 8.65 -9.23
C ALA A 265 0.24 7.87 -8.56
N ASN A 266 -0.04 8.17 -7.28
CA ASN A 266 -1.13 7.51 -6.56
C ASN A 266 -2.52 7.88 -7.11
N MET A 267 -2.76 9.12 -7.49
CA MET A 267 -4.02 9.52 -8.14
C MET A 267 -4.24 8.73 -9.45
N GLU A 268 -3.21 8.64 -10.31
CA GLU A 268 -3.29 7.84 -11.54
C GLU A 268 -3.50 6.33 -11.24
N THR A 269 -2.94 5.84 -10.15
CA THR A 269 -3.08 4.45 -9.71
C THR A 269 -4.49 4.15 -9.21
N ARG A 270 -5.10 5.04 -8.44
CA ARG A 270 -6.50 4.93 -7.98
C ARG A 270 -7.45 4.80 -9.17
N GLU A 271 -7.35 5.72 -10.14
CA GLU A 271 -8.15 5.67 -11.37
C GLU A 271 -7.97 4.35 -12.13
N PHE A 272 -6.72 3.90 -12.24
CA PHE A 272 -6.40 2.62 -12.87
C PHE A 272 -7.04 1.45 -12.12
N VAL A 273 -6.85 1.35 -10.81
CA VAL A 273 -7.38 0.26 -9.97
C VAL A 273 -8.89 0.18 -10.06
N GLU A 274 -9.58 1.30 -9.80
CA GLU A 274 -11.04 1.36 -9.78
C GLU A 274 -11.64 0.98 -11.14
N SER A 275 -11.03 1.44 -12.24
CA SER A 275 -11.47 1.10 -13.60
C SER A 275 -11.35 -0.39 -13.94
N GLN A 276 -10.53 -1.14 -13.20
CA GLN A 276 -10.25 -2.54 -13.50
C GLN A 276 -11.03 -3.56 -12.64
N VAL A 277 -11.71 -3.13 -11.58
CA VAL A 277 -12.33 -4.06 -10.61
C VAL A 277 -13.28 -5.04 -11.29
N ASP A 278 -14.26 -4.55 -12.07
CA ASP A 278 -15.24 -5.39 -12.76
C ASP A 278 -14.58 -6.31 -13.79
N THR A 279 -13.57 -5.83 -14.50
CA THR A 279 -12.83 -6.63 -15.49
C THR A 279 -12.10 -7.79 -14.82
N ARG A 280 -11.53 -7.55 -13.64
CA ARG A 280 -10.83 -8.56 -12.85
C ARG A 280 -11.78 -9.60 -12.27
N VAL A 281 -12.94 -9.19 -11.78
CA VAL A 281 -13.99 -10.12 -11.33
C VAL A 281 -14.43 -11.03 -12.50
N LYS A 282 -14.75 -10.46 -13.65
CA LYS A 282 -15.10 -11.25 -14.88
C LYS A 282 -13.98 -12.19 -15.32
N PHE A 283 -12.72 -11.77 -15.18
CA PHE A 283 -11.59 -12.65 -15.44
C PHE A 283 -11.58 -13.86 -14.48
N LEU A 284 -11.77 -13.65 -13.19
CA LEU A 284 -11.83 -14.72 -12.19
C LEU A 284 -12.99 -15.68 -12.46
N GLU A 285 -14.16 -15.16 -12.82
CA GLU A 285 -15.31 -15.97 -13.27
C GLU A 285 -14.97 -16.81 -14.52
N SER A 286 -14.27 -16.23 -15.51
CA SER A 286 -13.81 -16.95 -16.70
C SER A 286 -12.82 -18.06 -16.40
N LYS A 287 -12.17 -18.00 -15.21
CA LYS A 287 -11.27 -19.04 -14.69
C LYS A 287 -11.98 -20.09 -13.84
N GLY A 288 -13.30 -19.99 -13.71
CA GLY A 288 -14.15 -20.99 -13.04
C GLY A 288 -14.49 -20.64 -11.58
N MET A 289 -14.16 -19.44 -11.09
CA MET A 289 -14.64 -18.97 -9.79
C MET A 289 -16.12 -18.57 -9.88
N THR A 290 -16.87 -18.85 -8.82
CA THR A 290 -18.24 -18.34 -8.64
C THR A 290 -18.16 -17.09 -7.76
N SER A 291 -18.54 -15.93 -8.30
CA SER A 291 -18.59 -14.68 -7.56
C SER A 291 -19.95 -14.51 -6.85
N TYR A 292 -19.90 -13.87 -5.68
CA TYR A 292 -21.07 -13.51 -4.89
C TYR A 292 -20.87 -12.12 -4.27
N THR A 293 -21.88 -11.28 -4.37
CA THR A 293 -21.91 -9.99 -3.67
C THR A 293 -22.95 -10.08 -2.56
N PRO A 294 -22.55 -9.96 -1.28
CA PRO A 294 -23.48 -9.99 -0.18
C PRO A 294 -24.56 -8.89 -0.28
N THR A 295 -25.77 -9.19 0.15
CA THR A 295 -26.82 -8.19 0.30
C THR A 295 -26.47 -7.18 1.39
N ALA A 296 -27.22 -6.10 1.51
CA ALA A 296 -27.01 -5.10 2.56
C ALA A 296 -27.18 -5.72 3.97
N GLU A 297 -28.13 -6.65 4.13
CA GLU A 297 -28.39 -7.38 5.37
C GLU A 297 -27.20 -8.30 5.73
N GLU A 298 -26.72 -9.08 4.79
CA GLU A 298 -25.56 -9.96 4.98
C GLU A 298 -24.27 -9.16 5.26
N SER A 299 -24.06 -8.06 4.56
CA SER A 299 -22.96 -7.13 4.83
C SER A 299 -23.03 -6.54 6.25
N ALA A 300 -24.26 -6.22 6.71
CA ALA A 300 -24.46 -5.73 8.06
C ALA A 300 -24.15 -6.80 9.13
N GLU A 301 -24.39 -8.09 8.85
CA GLU A 301 -24.01 -9.19 9.76
C GLU A 301 -22.49 -9.32 9.88
N PHE A 302 -21.76 -9.26 8.76
CA PHE A 302 -20.29 -9.24 8.78
C PHE A 302 -19.76 -8.06 9.59
N LYS A 303 -20.28 -6.86 9.34
CA LYS A 303 -19.89 -5.64 10.08
C LYS A 303 -20.17 -5.76 11.56
N LYS A 304 -21.35 -6.27 11.92
CA LYS A 304 -21.82 -6.42 13.32
C LYS A 304 -20.88 -7.31 14.15
N LEU A 305 -20.31 -8.34 13.58
CA LEU A 305 -19.40 -9.26 14.25
C LEU A 305 -17.93 -8.84 14.11
N GLY A 306 -17.51 -8.53 12.89
CA GLY A 306 -16.10 -8.28 12.57
C GLY A 306 -15.56 -6.97 13.15
N SER A 307 -16.29 -5.85 13.01
CA SER A 307 -15.79 -4.55 13.47
C SER A 307 -15.60 -4.48 15.00
N PRO A 308 -16.58 -4.89 15.84
CA PRO A 308 -16.38 -4.87 17.29
C PRO A 308 -15.28 -5.80 17.78
N SER A 309 -15.13 -6.98 17.19
CA SER A 309 -14.08 -7.94 17.55
C SER A 309 -12.70 -7.38 17.24
N TYR A 310 -12.54 -6.81 16.04
CA TYR A 310 -11.32 -6.14 15.65
C TYR A 310 -10.98 -4.96 16.57
N ILE A 311 -11.95 -4.09 16.84
CA ILE A 311 -11.77 -2.94 17.75
C ILE A 311 -11.40 -3.42 19.16
N ASN A 312 -11.99 -4.51 19.64
CA ASN A 312 -11.65 -5.04 20.95
C ASN A 312 -10.20 -5.55 21.00
N TRP A 313 -9.76 -6.28 19.98
CA TRP A 313 -8.36 -6.68 19.82
C TRP A 313 -7.43 -5.45 19.74
N LEU A 314 -7.84 -4.41 18.99
CA LEU A 314 -7.04 -3.19 18.78
C LEU A 314 -6.78 -2.41 20.08
N LYS A 315 -7.71 -2.46 21.08
CA LYS A 315 -7.53 -1.83 22.38
C LYS A 315 -6.33 -2.35 23.16
N ASP A 316 -5.92 -3.58 22.89
CA ASP A 316 -4.75 -4.18 23.52
C ASP A 316 -3.45 -3.81 22.79
N GLN A 317 -3.55 -3.18 21.60
CA GLN A 317 -2.41 -2.84 20.76
C GLN A 317 -2.07 -1.35 20.80
N VAL A 318 -3.09 -0.47 20.92
CA VAL A 318 -2.92 0.98 20.79
C VAL A 318 -3.80 1.73 21.80
N ASP A 319 -3.40 2.96 22.07
CA ASP A 319 -4.16 3.87 22.91
C ASP A 319 -5.58 4.11 22.38
N GLN A 320 -6.57 4.18 23.26
CA GLN A 320 -7.98 4.43 22.90
C GLN A 320 -8.14 5.72 22.09
N SER A 321 -7.30 6.73 22.33
CA SER A 321 -7.33 7.99 21.59
C SER A 321 -7.08 7.84 20.07
N TRP A 322 -6.28 6.85 19.65
CA TRP A 322 -6.08 6.54 18.25
C TRP A 322 -7.32 5.87 17.63
N ILE A 323 -7.96 4.99 18.38
CA ILE A 323 -9.19 4.31 17.95
C ILE A 323 -10.32 5.33 17.80
N ASP A 324 -10.48 6.24 18.76
CA ASP A 324 -11.49 7.29 18.70
C ASP A 324 -11.25 8.25 17.54
N LEU A 325 -9.99 8.59 17.28
CA LEU A 325 -9.60 9.48 16.20
C LEU A 325 -9.87 8.86 14.82
N VAL A 326 -9.48 7.61 14.59
CA VAL A 326 -9.73 6.94 13.32
C VAL A 326 -11.21 6.81 13.03
N ILE A 327 -12.02 6.43 14.05
CA ILE A 327 -13.47 6.30 13.89
C ILE A 327 -14.13 7.66 13.61
N LYS A 328 -13.72 8.71 14.30
CA LYS A 328 -14.19 10.08 14.06
C LYS A 328 -13.91 10.52 12.64
N ASP A 329 -12.66 10.36 12.19
CA ASP A 329 -12.22 10.82 10.89
C ASP A 329 -12.82 9.98 9.74
N ALA A 330 -12.96 8.66 9.92
CA ALA A 330 -13.61 7.81 8.94
C ALA A 330 -15.11 8.14 8.81
N ARG A 331 -15.83 8.41 9.90
CA ARG A 331 -17.23 8.88 9.84
C ARG A 331 -17.36 10.18 9.06
N LYS A 332 -16.44 11.12 9.27
CA LYS A 332 -16.39 12.38 8.51
C LYS A 332 -16.16 12.10 7.03
N ALA A 333 -15.16 11.28 6.71
CA ALA A 333 -14.83 10.91 5.34
C ALA A 333 -16.01 10.19 4.63
N ASN A 334 -16.72 9.29 5.32
CA ASN A 334 -17.92 8.61 4.79
C ASN A 334 -19.05 9.61 4.50
N ALA A 335 -19.31 10.56 5.40
CA ALA A 335 -20.32 11.59 5.19
C ALA A 335 -19.98 12.55 4.02
N GLU A 336 -18.71 12.81 3.77
CA GLU A 336 -18.23 13.60 2.64
C GLU A 336 -18.21 12.78 1.34
N GLY A 337 -17.83 11.50 1.42
CA GLY A 337 -17.78 10.57 0.29
C GLY A 337 -19.14 10.18 -0.26
N ALA A 338 -20.21 10.31 0.54
CA ALA A 338 -21.60 10.07 0.13
C ALA A 338 -22.21 11.21 -0.73
N LYS A 339 -21.57 12.37 -0.78
CA LYS A 339 -21.98 13.53 -1.61
C LYS A 339 -21.39 13.43 -3.02
#